data_438c2962a35e2a93e5157657f7b4ab57
#
_entry.id   438c2962a35e2a93e5157657f7b4ab57
#
_cell.length_a   1.000
_cell.length_b   1.000
_cell.length_c   1.000
_cell.angle_alpha   90.00
_cell.angle_beta   90.00
_cell.angle_gamma   90.00
#
_symmetry.space_group_name_H-M   'P 1'
#
loop_
_entity.id
_entity.type
_entity.pdbx_description
1 polymer ?
#
loop_
_entity_poly.entity_id
_entity_poly.type
_entity_poly.pdbx_seq_one_letter_code
_entity_poly.pdbx_strand_id
1 'polypeptide(L)'
;MRDRYYHPGLDGVRAVAILLVLGQHAPTRPLIDGFVGVTVFFCLSGYLITTLLVRELQTGTIDVRAFYRRRAARLGPGLVTVVAVTIAVLLIGQLIGRQDLSVGQIFAPAGAALAYATNLFDWTGHSFATDYFNYTWSLSVEEQFYLLWPFALLWGYRRNAPLFAAFTVSLIGITLALNLYLGMSREVKYDPHEYFGSDTNALPILFGSLLAIVVHNDWLDRTVRYLAPCALPAVVLLPVLAYRNDTYRCSLVTVAGTGLTLVTLIGVVTRPRSAVGSLLASGPMRWLGERSYSIYLWNILARIAMLNLLGHTVVGDIAWVAMFVVLSEASFRFVERPLRAKLAPKSGVHGPPILAPVGARVPRVF
;
A
#
# COMPACT_ATOMS: atom_id res chain seq x y z
N MET A 1 16.01 -12.11 17.67
CA MET A 1 16.44 -10.74 18.01
C MET A 1 15.56 -9.77 17.24
N ARG A 2 14.71 -8.99 17.92
CA ARG A 2 13.94 -7.90 17.30
C ARG A 2 14.92 -6.77 16.99
N ASP A 3 14.94 -6.35 15.72
CA ASP A 3 15.78 -5.24 15.29
C ASP A 3 15.51 -4.00 16.14
N ARG A 4 16.58 -3.39 16.67
CA ARG A 4 16.59 -2.23 17.59
C ARG A 4 15.92 -0.97 17.00
N TYR A 5 15.44 -1.03 15.76
CA TYR A 5 15.00 0.10 14.91
C TYR A 5 13.63 -0.11 14.24
N TYR A 6 12.91 -1.16 14.63
CA TYR A 6 11.55 -1.41 14.19
C TYR A 6 10.58 -0.43 14.85
N HIS A 7 9.78 0.30 14.06
CA HIS A 7 8.70 1.15 14.55
C HIS A 7 7.37 0.38 14.53
N PRO A 8 6.92 -0.16 15.65
CA PRO A 8 5.69 -0.95 15.72
C PRO A 8 4.45 -0.16 15.30
N GLY A 9 4.47 1.18 15.50
CA GLY A 9 3.38 2.05 15.10
C GLY A 9 3.13 2.10 13.59
N LEU A 10 4.15 1.83 12.75
CA LEU A 10 3.97 1.77 11.29
C LEU A 10 3.19 0.52 10.85
N ASP A 11 3.31 -0.60 11.58
CA ASP A 11 2.42 -1.74 11.34
C ASP A 11 0.99 -1.42 11.79
N GLY A 12 0.82 -0.64 12.85
CA GLY A 12 -0.50 -0.10 13.22
C GLY A 12 -1.12 0.79 12.14
N VAL A 13 -0.32 1.61 11.45
CA VAL A 13 -0.82 2.39 10.29
C VAL A 13 -1.27 1.46 9.16
N ARG A 14 -0.52 0.37 8.89
CA ARG A 14 -0.97 -0.67 7.94
C ARG A 14 -2.26 -1.34 8.38
N ALA A 15 -2.43 -1.57 9.69
CA ALA A 15 -3.66 -2.13 10.22
C ALA A 15 -4.86 -1.20 9.99
N VAL A 16 -4.70 0.10 10.21
CA VAL A 16 -5.74 1.09 9.89
C VAL A 16 -6.05 1.06 8.40
N ALA A 17 -5.04 1.09 7.54
CA ALA A 17 -5.20 1.05 6.09
C ALA A 17 -6.00 -0.17 5.61
N ILE A 18 -5.66 -1.37 6.09
CA ILE A 18 -6.37 -2.59 5.69
C ILE A 18 -7.80 -2.63 6.23
N LEU A 19 -8.06 -2.11 7.42
CA LEU A 19 -9.42 -2.01 7.96
C LEU A 19 -10.29 -1.08 7.12
N LEU A 20 -9.75 0.05 6.63
CA LEU A 20 -10.45 0.94 5.71
C LEU A 20 -10.77 0.25 4.38
N VAL A 21 -9.83 -0.50 3.81
CA VAL A 21 -10.05 -1.29 2.59
C VAL A 21 -11.14 -2.36 2.81
N LEU A 22 -11.08 -3.09 3.92
CA LEU A 22 -12.10 -4.11 4.24
C LEU A 22 -13.49 -3.51 4.42
N GLY A 23 -13.58 -2.30 4.98
CA GLY A 23 -14.86 -1.60 5.15
C GLY A 23 -15.59 -1.31 3.84
N GLN A 24 -14.88 -1.11 2.73
CA GLN A 24 -15.47 -1.00 1.39
C GLN A 24 -15.93 -2.35 0.85
N HIS A 25 -15.24 -3.42 1.20
CA HIS A 25 -15.47 -4.75 0.64
C HIS A 25 -16.52 -5.57 1.39
N ALA A 26 -17.15 -5.04 2.44
CA ALA A 26 -18.21 -5.74 3.17
C ALA A 26 -19.36 -6.16 2.22
N PRO A 27 -19.75 -7.47 2.18
CA PRO A 27 -20.68 -7.99 1.16
C PRO A 27 -22.07 -7.37 1.22
N THR A 28 -22.63 -7.14 2.43
CA THR A 28 -24.00 -6.64 2.58
C THR A 28 -24.12 -5.15 2.32
N ARG A 29 -23.22 -4.36 2.88
CA ARG A 29 -23.18 -2.89 2.71
C ARG A 29 -21.75 -2.40 2.84
N PRO A 30 -21.18 -1.76 1.83
CA PRO A 30 -19.98 -0.97 2.03
C PRO A 30 -20.22 0.06 3.14
N LEU A 31 -19.33 0.05 4.15
CA LEU A 31 -19.48 0.92 5.31
C LEU A 31 -18.80 2.28 5.08
N ILE A 32 -17.76 2.26 4.25
CA ILE A 32 -16.88 3.41 4.01
C ILE A 32 -16.27 3.30 2.61
N ASP A 33 -15.71 4.41 2.13
CA ASP A 33 -14.86 4.37 0.93
C ASP A 33 -13.45 3.90 1.29
N GLY A 34 -13.08 2.70 0.83
CA GLY A 34 -11.79 2.08 1.12
C GLY A 34 -10.63 2.66 0.33
N PHE A 35 -10.86 3.54 -0.62
CA PHE A 35 -9.82 4.19 -1.41
C PHE A 35 -8.83 4.97 -0.53
N VAL A 36 -9.31 5.58 0.57
CA VAL A 36 -8.46 6.21 1.58
C VAL A 36 -7.48 5.19 2.19
N GLY A 37 -7.89 3.94 2.39
CA GLY A 37 -7.01 2.88 2.88
C GLY A 37 -5.85 2.61 1.92
N VAL A 38 -6.11 2.61 0.60
CA VAL A 38 -5.07 2.49 -0.43
C VAL A 38 -4.14 3.71 -0.41
N THR A 39 -4.68 4.91 -0.28
CA THR A 39 -3.90 6.17 -0.14
C THR A 39 -2.95 6.09 1.07
N VAL A 40 -3.41 5.55 2.21
CA VAL A 40 -2.57 5.32 3.39
C VAL A 40 -1.44 4.33 3.09
N PHE A 41 -1.73 3.21 2.40
CA PHE A 41 -0.70 2.27 1.97
C PHE A 41 0.33 2.92 1.06
N PHE A 42 -0.09 3.69 0.08
CA PHE A 42 0.81 4.39 -0.85
C PHE A 42 1.74 5.37 -0.14
N CYS A 43 1.23 6.22 0.77
CA CYS A 43 2.06 7.11 1.59
C CYS A 43 3.08 6.33 2.41
N LEU A 44 2.63 5.28 3.08
CA LEU A 44 3.49 4.44 3.92
C LEU A 44 4.56 3.73 3.10
N SER A 45 4.21 3.24 1.92
CA SER A 45 5.11 2.59 0.98
C SER A 45 6.20 3.53 0.49
N GLY A 46 5.84 4.73 0.06
CA GLY A 46 6.81 5.77 -0.30
C GLY A 46 7.78 6.09 0.83
N TYR A 47 7.25 6.29 2.05
CA TYR A 47 8.04 6.56 3.24
C TYR A 47 9.03 5.43 3.57
N LEU A 48 8.55 4.19 3.63
CA LEU A 48 9.36 3.04 4.04
C LEU A 48 10.46 2.70 3.04
N ILE A 49 10.12 2.69 1.74
CA ILE A 49 11.10 2.37 0.69
C ILE A 49 12.17 3.45 0.58
N THR A 50 11.77 4.71 0.60
CA THR A 50 12.74 5.81 0.55
C THR A 50 13.63 5.82 1.79
N THR A 51 13.08 5.59 2.98
CA THR A 51 13.85 5.45 4.22
C THR A 51 14.89 4.33 4.12
N LEU A 52 14.50 3.16 3.58
CA LEU A 52 15.41 2.04 3.38
C LEU A 52 16.55 2.39 2.43
N LEU A 53 16.21 2.93 1.26
CA LEU A 53 17.18 3.23 0.20
C LEU A 53 18.13 4.37 0.56
N VAL A 54 17.63 5.43 1.21
CA VAL A 54 18.47 6.55 1.69
C VAL A 54 19.49 6.07 2.72
N ARG A 55 19.11 5.12 3.57
CA ARG A 55 20.05 4.51 4.52
C ARG A 55 21.11 3.64 3.84
N GLU A 56 20.71 2.85 2.87
CA GLU A 56 21.69 2.10 2.07
C GLU A 56 22.69 3.06 1.40
N LEU A 57 22.24 4.20 0.87
CA LEU A 57 23.12 5.23 0.31
C LEU A 57 24.08 5.84 1.33
N GLN A 58 23.66 6.05 2.56
CA GLN A 58 24.53 6.61 3.63
C GLN A 58 25.61 5.62 4.08
N THR A 59 25.34 4.32 3.99
CA THR A 59 26.30 3.28 4.35
C THR A 59 27.18 2.84 3.17
N GLY A 60 26.94 3.37 1.97
CA GLY A 60 27.70 3.04 0.77
C GLY A 60 26.93 3.29 -0.51
N THR A 61 26.24 2.28 -1.02
CA THR A 61 25.43 2.36 -2.24
C THR A 61 24.23 1.44 -2.14
N ILE A 62 23.20 1.71 -2.96
CA ILE A 62 22.04 0.82 -3.09
C ILE A 62 22.45 -0.44 -3.85
N ASP A 63 22.29 -1.60 -3.22
CA ASP A 63 22.31 -2.88 -3.94
C ASP A 63 20.93 -3.13 -4.55
N VAL A 64 20.76 -2.63 -5.79
CA VAL A 64 19.51 -2.73 -6.54
C VAL A 64 19.07 -4.18 -6.73
N ARG A 65 20.02 -5.10 -6.97
CA ARG A 65 19.71 -6.53 -7.14
C ARG A 65 19.20 -7.15 -5.85
N ALA A 66 19.85 -6.87 -4.73
CA ALA A 66 19.40 -7.35 -3.43
C ALA A 66 18.06 -6.71 -3.04
N PHE A 67 17.83 -5.42 -3.37
CA PHE A 67 16.56 -4.74 -3.16
C PHE A 67 15.41 -5.47 -3.87
N TYR A 68 15.50 -5.74 -5.18
CA TYR A 68 14.44 -6.45 -5.90
C TYR A 68 14.26 -7.88 -5.43
N ARG A 69 15.34 -8.60 -5.10
CA ARG A 69 15.23 -9.95 -4.52
C ARG A 69 14.50 -9.96 -3.19
N ARG A 70 14.76 -8.99 -2.31
CA ARG A 70 14.03 -8.85 -1.04
C ARG A 70 12.54 -8.58 -1.27
N ARG A 71 12.20 -7.75 -2.26
CA ARG A 71 10.80 -7.46 -2.61
C ARG A 71 10.11 -8.67 -3.23
N ALA A 72 10.71 -9.29 -4.23
CA ALA A 72 10.16 -10.50 -4.85
C ALA A 72 9.94 -11.61 -3.81
N ALA A 73 10.89 -11.80 -2.88
CA ALA A 73 10.74 -12.76 -1.78
C ALA A 73 9.62 -12.39 -0.80
N ARG A 74 9.27 -11.10 -0.68
CA ARG A 74 8.21 -10.62 0.21
C ARG A 74 6.82 -10.71 -0.40
N LEU A 75 6.66 -10.32 -1.66
CA LEU A 75 5.35 -10.15 -2.32
C LEU A 75 5.02 -11.30 -3.26
N GLY A 76 6.01 -11.82 -3.97
CA GLY A 76 5.81 -12.87 -4.99
C GLY A 76 5.09 -14.11 -4.48
N PRO A 77 5.51 -14.73 -3.35
CA PRO A 77 4.88 -15.95 -2.87
C PRO A 77 3.37 -15.81 -2.63
N GLY A 78 2.93 -14.74 -1.98
CA GLY A 78 1.51 -14.48 -1.71
C GLY A 78 0.72 -14.26 -3.00
N LEU A 79 1.24 -13.39 -3.90
CA LEU A 79 0.57 -13.10 -5.17
C LEU A 79 0.44 -14.35 -6.05
N VAL A 80 1.51 -15.10 -6.24
CA VAL A 80 1.48 -16.34 -7.03
C VAL A 80 0.48 -17.34 -6.46
N THR A 81 0.43 -17.47 -5.14
CA THR A 81 -0.51 -18.40 -4.48
C THR A 81 -1.96 -17.99 -4.70
N VAL A 82 -2.31 -16.71 -4.49
CA VAL A 82 -3.70 -16.27 -4.69
C VAL A 82 -4.09 -16.35 -6.16
N VAL A 83 -3.21 -16.01 -7.09
CA VAL A 83 -3.46 -16.13 -8.53
C VAL A 83 -3.69 -17.60 -8.92
N ALA A 84 -2.84 -18.51 -8.47
CA ALA A 84 -2.99 -19.96 -8.76
C ALA A 84 -4.29 -20.53 -8.19
N VAL A 85 -4.65 -20.17 -6.95
CA VAL A 85 -5.91 -20.60 -6.33
C VAL A 85 -7.12 -20.02 -7.08
N THR A 86 -7.06 -18.73 -7.47
CA THR A 86 -8.15 -18.11 -8.23
C THR A 86 -8.33 -18.80 -9.58
N ILE A 87 -7.26 -19.06 -10.32
CA ILE A 87 -7.32 -19.84 -11.58
C ILE A 87 -7.93 -21.21 -11.35
N ALA A 88 -7.50 -21.94 -10.33
CA ALA A 88 -8.04 -23.27 -10.01
C ALA A 88 -9.54 -23.22 -9.71
N VAL A 89 -10.01 -22.24 -8.92
CA VAL A 89 -11.43 -22.05 -8.63
C VAL A 89 -12.23 -21.75 -9.89
N LEU A 90 -11.71 -20.90 -10.80
CA LEU A 90 -12.37 -20.57 -12.06
C LEU A 90 -12.48 -21.80 -12.98
N LEU A 91 -11.39 -22.57 -13.12
CA LEU A 91 -11.37 -23.79 -13.93
C LEU A 91 -12.32 -24.88 -13.39
N ILE A 92 -12.36 -25.05 -12.05
CA ILE A 92 -13.31 -25.95 -11.42
C ILE A 92 -14.75 -25.48 -11.67
N GLY A 93 -15.02 -24.18 -11.51
CA GLY A 93 -16.33 -23.58 -11.81
C GLY A 93 -16.79 -23.81 -13.24
N GLN A 94 -15.87 -23.77 -14.20
CA GLN A 94 -16.12 -24.07 -15.60
C GLN A 94 -16.42 -25.56 -15.81
N LEU A 95 -15.63 -26.45 -15.20
CA LEU A 95 -15.85 -27.92 -15.30
C LEU A 95 -17.20 -28.38 -14.77
N ILE A 96 -17.72 -27.72 -13.74
CA ILE A 96 -19.04 -28.04 -13.15
C ILE A 96 -20.18 -27.21 -13.75
N GLY A 97 -19.92 -26.48 -14.85
CA GLY A 97 -20.94 -25.71 -15.59
C GLY A 97 -21.47 -24.48 -14.87
N ARG A 98 -20.76 -23.97 -13.85
CA ARG A 98 -21.14 -22.75 -13.12
C ARG A 98 -20.60 -21.47 -13.72
N GLN A 99 -19.66 -21.58 -14.65
CA GLN A 99 -19.03 -20.46 -15.34
C GLN A 99 -18.77 -20.83 -16.78
N ASP A 100 -18.92 -19.85 -17.69
CA ASP A 100 -18.57 -19.99 -19.11
C ASP A 100 -17.56 -18.88 -19.45
N LEU A 101 -16.30 -19.14 -19.15
CA LEU A 101 -15.20 -18.22 -19.37
C LEU A 101 -14.25 -18.79 -20.43
N SER A 102 -13.87 -17.97 -21.41
CA SER A 102 -12.82 -18.36 -22.35
C SER A 102 -11.46 -18.44 -21.64
N VAL A 103 -10.52 -19.18 -22.20
CA VAL A 103 -9.14 -19.28 -21.70
C VAL A 103 -8.51 -17.90 -21.55
N GLY A 104 -8.75 -17.00 -22.51
CA GLY A 104 -8.25 -15.61 -22.44
C GLY A 104 -8.80 -14.83 -21.25
N GLN A 105 -10.08 -15.01 -20.91
CA GLN A 105 -10.72 -14.33 -19.78
C GLN A 105 -10.20 -14.81 -18.41
N ILE A 106 -9.60 -15.98 -18.34
CA ILE A 106 -8.97 -16.49 -17.11
C ILE A 106 -7.49 -16.07 -17.04
N PHE A 107 -6.72 -16.32 -18.10
CA PHE A 107 -5.28 -16.22 -18.04
C PHE A 107 -4.72 -14.83 -18.36
N ALA A 108 -5.41 -14.01 -19.18
CA ALA A 108 -4.94 -12.65 -19.46
C ALA A 108 -4.94 -11.75 -18.20
N PRO A 109 -6.04 -11.66 -17.39
CA PRO A 109 -6.00 -10.88 -16.17
C PRO A 109 -5.06 -11.46 -15.11
N ALA A 110 -4.91 -12.80 -15.04
CA ALA A 110 -3.94 -13.44 -14.18
C ALA A 110 -2.49 -13.07 -14.55
N GLY A 111 -2.19 -13.06 -15.85
CA GLY A 111 -0.91 -12.61 -16.39
C GLY A 111 -0.62 -11.15 -16.09
N ALA A 112 -1.63 -10.28 -16.26
CA ALA A 112 -1.53 -8.85 -15.92
C ALA A 112 -1.27 -8.64 -14.41
N ALA A 113 -1.92 -9.41 -13.54
CA ALA A 113 -1.68 -9.35 -12.09
C ALA A 113 -0.25 -9.76 -11.73
N LEU A 114 0.25 -10.86 -12.30
CA LEU A 114 1.63 -11.33 -12.07
C LEU A 114 2.68 -10.37 -12.66
N ALA A 115 2.35 -9.67 -13.74
CA ALA A 115 3.21 -8.65 -14.36
C ALA A 115 3.10 -7.27 -13.70
N TYR A 116 2.26 -7.11 -12.67
CA TYR A 116 1.97 -5.81 -12.04
C TYR A 116 1.52 -4.75 -13.06
N ALA A 117 0.58 -5.13 -13.94
CA ALA A 117 0.10 -4.29 -15.05
C ALA A 117 -1.43 -4.14 -15.08
N THR A 118 -2.18 -4.66 -14.10
CA THR A 118 -3.66 -4.61 -14.09
C THR A 118 -4.20 -3.19 -14.18
N ASN A 119 -3.60 -2.24 -13.49
CA ASN A 119 -4.00 -0.84 -13.52
C ASN A 119 -3.92 -0.20 -14.93
N LEU A 120 -2.98 -0.64 -15.78
CA LEU A 120 -2.83 -0.10 -17.14
C LEU A 120 -3.99 -0.48 -18.05
N PHE A 121 -4.55 -1.69 -17.87
CA PHE A 121 -5.74 -2.12 -18.59
C PHE A 121 -6.99 -1.39 -18.10
N ASP A 122 -7.14 -1.26 -16.78
CA ASP A 122 -8.28 -0.58 -16.17
C ASP A 122 -8.28 0.92 -16.50
N TRP A 123 -7.12 1.56 -16.48
CA TRP A 123 -6.95 2.97 -16.84
C TRP A 123 -7.36 3.27 -18.29
N THR A 124 -7.05 2.38 -19.22
CA THR A 124 -7.40 2.58 -20.64
C THR A 124 -8.85 2.23 -20.97
N GLY A 125 -9.65 1.86 -19.97
CA GLY A 125 -11.04 1.42 -20.16
C GLY A 125 -11.18 0.03 -20.80
N HIS A 126 -10.06 -0.69 -20.97
CA HIS A 126 -10.03 -2.08 -21.44
C HIS A 126 -10.01 -3.04 -20.25
N SER A 127 -10.84 -2.78 -19.22
CA SER A 127 -10.91 -3.68 -18.07
C SER A 127 -11.20 -5.10 -18.52
N PHE A 128 -10.54 -6.06 -17.90
CA PHE A 128 -10.82 -7.47 -18.16
C PHE A 128 -12.27 -7.77 -17.80
N ALA A 129 -12.96 -8.58 -18.61
CA ALA A 129 -14.37 -8.95 -18.41
C ALA A 129 -14.64 -9.65 -17.06
N THR A 130 -13.62 -9.85 -16.23
CA THR A 130 -13.72 -10.52 -14.93
C THR A 130 -13.01 -9.71 -13.86
N ASP A 131 -13.73 -9.38 -12.77
CA ASP A 131 -13.23 -8.59 -11.64
C ASP A 131 -12.29 -9.37 -10.69
N TYR A 132 -11.94 -10.63 -11.04
CA TYR A 132 -11.21 -11.51 -10.12
C TYR A 132 -9.81 -11.05 -9.75
N PHE A 133 -9.17 -10.22 -10.57
CA PHE A 133 -7.82 -9.71 -10.35
C PHE A 133 -7.74 -8.19 -10.32
N ASN A 134 -8.86 -7.50 -10.52
CA ASN A 134 -8.90 -6.03 -10.63
C ASN A 134 -8.32 -5.34 -9.41
N TYR A 135 -8.59 -5.87 -8.22
CA TYR A 135 -8.07 -5.33 -6.95
C TYR A 135 -6.52 -5.27 -6.90
N THR A 136 -5.80 -5.99 -7.76
CA THR A 136 -4.33 -5.94 -7.80
C THR A 136 -3.76 -4.68 -8.47
N TRP A 137 -4.63 -3.78 -8.96
CA TRP A 137 -4.25 -2.52 -9.57
C TRP A 137 -3.32 -1.66 -8.67
N SER A 138 -3.60 -1.59 -7.39
CA SER A 138 -2.80 -0.79 -6.46
C SER A 138 -1.41 -1.38 -6.24
N LEU A 139 -1.28 -2.70 -6.24
CA LEU A 139 0.02 -3.38 -6.21
C LEU A 139 0.83 -3.07 -7.48
N SER A 140 0.14 -2.97 -8.63
CA SER A 140 0.77 -2.60 -9.90
C SER A 140 1.37 -1.19 -9.83
N VAL A 141 0.62 -0.21 -9.34
CA VAL A 141 1.11 1.17 -9.15
C VAL A 141 2.32 1.20 -8.21
N GLU A 142 2.25 0.49 -7.07
CA GLU A 142 3.38 0.41 -6.13
C GLU A 142 4.63 -0.18 -6.78
N GLU A 143 4.52 -1.33 -7.46
CA GLU A 143 5.69 -2.00 -8.03
C GLU A 143 6.29 -1.22 -9.22
N GLN A 144 5.47 -0.50 -9.99
CA GLN A 144 5.95 0.42 -11.03
C GLN A 144 6.78 1.56 -10.41
N PHE A 145 6.32 2.14 -9.30
CA PHE A 145 7.10 3.13 -8.55
C PHE A 145 8.41 2.52 -8.03
N TYR A 146 8.37 1.35 -7.44
CA TYR A 146 9.56 0.68 -6.91
C TYR A 146 10.57 0.27 -7.98
N LEU A 147 10.12 0.05 -9.21
CA LEU A 147 11.01 -0.22 -10.34
C LEU A 147 11.87 1.01 -10.67
N LEU A 148 11.35 2.22 -10.56
CA LEU A 148 12.03 3.45 -10.97
C LEU A 148 12.77 4.15 -9.81
N TRP A 149 12.22 4.10 -8.60
CA TRP A 149 12.64 4.92 -7.48
C TRP A 149 14.09 4.68 -6.99
N PRO A 150 14.62 3.43 -6.92
CA PRO A 150 16.02 3.20 -6.56
C PRO A 150 17.00 3.88 -7.50
N PHE A 151 16.71 3.91 -8.79
CA PHE A 151 17.56 4.57 -9.80
C PHE A 151 17.49 6.09 -9.67
N ALA A 152 16.30 6.64 -9.43
CA ALA A 152 16.13 8.06 -9.19
C ALA A 152 16.95 8.53 -7.98
N LEU A 153 16.93 7.78 -6.88
CA LEU A 153 17.74 8.07 -5.69
C LEU A 153 19.24 7.93 -5.94
N LEU A 154 19.67 6.88 -6.64
CA LEU A 154 21.09 6.70 -7.00
C LEU A 154 21.61 7.85 -7.86
N TRP A 155 20.80 8.29 -8.83
CA TRP A 155 21.21 9.33 -9.75
C TRP A 155 21.11 10.73 -9.16
N GLY A 156 20.02 11.05 -8.45
CA GLY A 156 19.70 12.38 -7.99
C GLY A 156 20.13 12.66 -6.54
N TYR A 157 19.62 11.88 -5.57
CA TYR A 157 19.81 12.11 -4.14
C TYR A 157 21.30 12.00 -3.73
N ARG A 158 22.01 11.02 -4.26
CA ARG A 158 23.45 10.84 -3.96
C ARG A 158 24.29 12.03 -4.41
N ARG A 159 23.89 12.74 -5.47
CA ARG A 159 24.63 13.91 -5.98
C ARG A 159 24.28 15.18 -5.23
N ASN A 160 22.99 15.41 -5.00
CA ASN A 160 22.50 16.60 -4.32
C ASN A 160 21.13 16.34 -3.69
N ALA A 161 21.09 16.05 -2.39
CA ALA A 161 19.84 15.75 -1.68
C ALA A 161 18.83 16.91 -1.69
N PRO A 162 19.22 18.20 -1.49
CA PRO A 162 18.30 19.33 -1.63
C PRO A 162 17.70 19.46 -3.03
N LEU A 163 18.50 19.32 -4.07
CA LEU A 163 18.02 19.40 -5.46
C LEU A 163 17.07 18.23 -5.76
N PHE A 164 17.38 17.04 -5.27
CA PHE A 164 16.50 15.87 -5.43
C PHE A 164 15.19 16.05 -4.67
N ALA A 165 15.20 16.65 -3.48
CA ALA A 165 13.99 17.03 -2.76
C ALA A 165 13.16 18.05 -3.55
N ALA A 166 13.77 19.07 -4.13
CA ALA A 166 13.11 20.04 -4.99
C ALA A 166 12.49 19.38 -6.23
N PHE A 167 13.21 18.46 -6.88
CA PHE A 167 12.68 17.63 -7.97
C PHE A 167 11.46 16.83 -7.53
N THR A 168 11.52 16.18 -6.35
CA THR A 168 10.39 15.43 -5.80
C THR A 168 9.20 16.35 -5.51
N VAL A 169 9.43 17.55 -5.00
CA VAL A 169 8.37 18.57 -4.81
C VAL A 169 7.76 18.98 -6.14
N SER A 170 8.56 19.14 -7.20
CA SER A 170 8.04 19.46 -8.53
C SER A 170 7.15 18.34 -9.08
N LEU A 171 7.55 17.08 -8.92
CA LEU A 171 6.70 15.93 -9.29
C LEU A 171 5.40 15.92 -8.48
N ILE A 172 5.45 16.19 -7.18
CA ILE A 172 4.26 16.34 -6.34
C ILE A 172 3.36 17.46 -6.86
N GLY A 173 3.92 18.61 -7.22
CA GLY A 173 3.16 19.73 -7.80
C GLY A 173 2.45 19.34 -9.09
N ILE A 174 3.11 18.61 -9.98
CA ILE A 174 2.53 18.12 -11.24
C ILE A 174 1.40 17.12 -10.95
N THR A 175 1.63 16.12 -10.12
CA THR A 175 0.61 15.11 -9.79
C THR A 175 -0.56 15.70 -9.01
N LEU A 176 -0.31 16.69 -8.15
CA LEU A 176 -1.34 17.43 -7.43
C LEU A 176 -2.21 18.25 -8.41
N ALA A 177 -1.57 19.00 -9.32
CA ALA A 177 -2.28 19.75 -10.34
C ALA A 177 -3.15 18.85 -11.23
N LEU A 178 -2.61 17.68 -11.62
CA LEU A 178 -3.37 16.68 -12.36
C LEU A 178 -4.59 16.18 -11.58
N ASN A 179 -4.40 15.80 -10.30
CA ASN A 179 -5.51 15.36 -9.45
C ASN A 179 -6.58 16.44 -9.28
N LEU A 180 -6.19 17.70 -9.05
CA LEU A 180 -7.14 18.81 -8.95
C LEU A 180 -7.85 19.07 -10.27
N TYR A 181 -7.14 19.03 -11.39
CA TYR A 181 -7.73 19.21 -12.72
C TYR A 181 -8.78 18.13 -13.02
N LEU A 182 -8.45 16.84 -12.84
CA LEU A 182 -9.37 15.75 -13.06
C LEU A 182 -10.57 15.81 -12.10
N GLY A 183 -10.32 16.10 -10.82
CA GLY A 183 -11.37 16.23 -9.82
C GLY A 183 -12.32 17.41 -10.03
N MET A 184 -11.91 18.46 -10.74
CA MET A 184 -12.72 19.65 -11.02
C MET A 184 -13.37 19.64 -12.40
N SER A 185 -12.75 18.98 -13.39
CA SER A 185 -13.15 19.09 -14.80
C SER A 185 -14.16 18.04 -15.24
N ARG A 186 -14.41 16.98 -14.46
CA ARG A 186 -15.26 15.86 -14.86
C ARG A 186 -16.50 15.75 -13.99
N GLU A 187 -17.65 15.55 -14.65
CA GLU A 187 -18.95 15.37 -13.98
C GLU A 187 -19.17 13.94 -13.48
N VAL A 188 -18.32 12.99 -13.87
CA VAL A 188 -18.47 11.56 -13.57
C VAL A 188 -17.89 11.24 -12.20
N LYS A 189 -18.66 10.57 -11.36
CA LYS A 189 -18.27 10.14 -10.00
C LYS A 189 -17.06 9.21 -10.00
N TYR A 190 -16.83 8.46 -11.08
CA TYR A 190 -15.78 7.47 -11.22
C TYR A 190 -15.13 7.58 -12.60
N ASP A 191 -13.95 8.15 -12.67
CA ASP A 191 -13.13 8.14 -13.88
C ASP A 191 -12.05 7.06 -13.76
N PRO A 192 -11.93 6.12 -14.72
CA PRO A 192 -10.91 5.06 -14.68
C PRO A 192 -9.48 5.61 -14.57
N HIS A 193 -9.16 6.70 -15.25
CA HIS A 193 -7.84 7.32 -15.15
C HIS A 193 -7.58 7.87 -13.73
N GLU A 194 -8.57 8.57 -13.17
CA GLU A 194 -8.49 9.13 -11.82
C GLU A 194 -8.25 8.03 -10.78
N TYR A 195 -8.91 6.88 -10.93
CA TYR A 195 -8.86 5.78 -9.98
C TYR A 195 -7.64 4.87 -10.15
N PHE A 196 -7.32 4.48 -11.38
CA PHE A 196 -6.31 3.45 -11.68
C PHE A 196 -4.98 4.02 -12.20
N GLY A 197 -4.92 5.31 -12.56
CA GLY A 197 -3.73 5.93 -13.14
C GLY A 197 -2.52 5.86 -12.22
N SER A 198 -1.37 5.50 -12.75
CA SER A 198 -0.12 5.52 -11.99
C SER A 198 0.33 6.94 -11.70
N ASP A 199 0.01 7.88 -12.58
CA ASP A 199 0.32 9.31 -12.47
C ASP A 199 -0.53 9.99 -11.38
N THR A 200 -1.82 9.68 -11.28
CA THR A 200 -2.71 10.21 -10.24
C THR A 200 -2.38 9.62 -8.87
N ASN A 201 -2.11 8.33 -8.80
CA ASN A 201 -1.80 7.61 -7.56
C ASN A 201 -0.33 7.73 -7.13
N ALA A 202 0.55 8.31 -7.96
CA ALA A 202 1.91 8.66 -7.55
C ALA A 202 1.95 9.71 -6.44
N LEU A 203 0.93 10.57 -6.32
CA LEU A 203 0.86 11.66 -5.36
C LEU A 203 1.14 11.21 -3.91
N PRO A 204 0.37 10.27 -3.31
CA PRO A 204 0.63 9.83 -1.95
C PRO A 204 1.98 9.13 -1.79
N ILE A 205 2.46 8.38 -2.80
CA ILE A 205 3.75 7.70 -2.74
C ILE A 205 4.89 8.73 -2.71
N LEU A 206 4.84 9.75 -3.56
CA LEU A 206 5.82 10.83 -3.62
C LEU A 206 5.85 11.66 -2.33
N PHE A 207 4.70 11.97 -1.75
CA PHE A 207 4.64 12.64 -0.46
C PHE A 207 5.26 11.81 0.67
N GLY A 208 4.97 10.52 0.72
CA GLY A 208 5.62 9.60 1.66
C GLY A 208 7.13 9.56 1.47
N SER A 209 7.60 9.56 0.22
CA SER A 209 9.03 9.60 -0.13
C SER A 209 9.69 10.92 0.27
N LEU A 210 9.03 12.05 0.03
CA LEU A 210 9.51 13.36 0.47
C LEU A 210 9.61 13.43 2.00
N LEU A 211 8.60 12.92 2.71
CA LEU A 211 8.63 12.84 4.17
C LEU A 211 9.86 12.07 4.66
N ALA A 212 10.19 10.94 4.03
CA ALA A 212 11.39 10.17 4.38
C ALA A 212 12.67 11.00 4.20
N ILE A 213 12.79 11.74 3.10
CA ILE A 213 13.93 12.62 2.82
C ILE A 213 14.03 13.73 3.88
N VAL A 214 12.91 14.38 4.20
CA VAL A 214 12.83 15.49 5.18
C VAL A 214 13.20 15.00 6.58
N VAL A 215 12.64 13.86 7.01
CA VAL A 215 12.95 13.26 8.32
C VAL A 215 14.41 12.84 8.42
N HIS A 216 14.95 12.30 7.32
CA HIS A 216 16.31 11.77 7.29
C HIS A 216 17.40 12.87 7.31
N ASN A 217 17.10 14.03 6.74
CA ASN A 217 17.99 15.21 6.73
C ASN A 217 17.73 16.15 7.91
N ASP A 218 16.87 15.78 8.86
CA ASP A 218 16.50 16.56 10.05
C ASP A 218 15.91 17.95 9.71
N TRP A 219 15.20 18.05 8.58
CA TRP A 219 14.55 19.29 8.11
C TRP A 219 13.15 19.51 8.69
N LEU A 220 12.65 18.58 9.51
CA LEU A 220 11.31 18.65 10.07
C LEU A 220 11.24 19.63 11.25
N ASP A 221 10.42 20.68 11.13
CA ASP A 221 10.16 21.64 12.20
C ASP A 221 9.51 20.93 13.41
N ARG A 222 9.87 21.40 14.62
CA ARG A 222 9.31 20.90 15.88
C ARG A 222 7.81 21.11 15.96
N THR A 223 7.28 22.19 15.40
CA THR A 223 5.86 22.58 15.44
C THR A 223 4.97 21.51 14.79
N VAL A 224 5.38 20.96 13.65
CA VAL A 224 4.63 19.91 12.93
C VAL A 224 4.47 18.65 13.77
N ARG A 225 5.44 18.37 14.65
CA ARG A 225 5.41 17.19 15.54
C ARG A 225 4.27 17.22 16.55
N TYR A 226 3.74 18.39 16.91
CA TYR A 226 2.65 18.52 17.89
C TYR A 226 1.25 18.31 17.30
N LEU A 227 1.06 18.62 16.02
CA LEU A 227 -0.24 18.48 15.34
C LEU A 227 -0.56 17.02 14.95
N ALA A 228 0.46 16.19 14.88
CA ALA A 228 0.38 14.84 14.38
C ALA A 228 -0.64 13.89 15.09
N PRO A 229 -0.83 13.92 16.43
CA PRO A 229 -1.79 13.01 17.08
C PRO A 229 -3.24 13.23 16.67
N CYS A 230 -3.59 14.42 16.19
CA CYS A 230 -4.97 14.77 15.83
C CYS A 230 -5.38 14.25 14.44
N ALA A 231 -4.43 13.83 13.60
CA ALA A 231 -4.71 13.44 12.23
C ALA A 231 -5.30 12.03 12.10
N LEU A 232 -4.98 11.10 12.99
CA LEU A 232 -5.48 9.72 12.89
C LEU A 232 -7.01 9.62 12.95
N PRO A 233 -7.71 10.29 13.87
CA PRO A 233 -9.18 10.32 13.85
C PRO A 233 -9.74 10.87 12.53
N ALA A 234 -9.12 11.90 11.96
CA ALA A 234 -9.55 12.49 10.69
C ALA A 234 -9.33 11.53 9.50
N VAL A 235 -8.22 10.75 9.48
CA VAL A 235 -8.00 9.70 8.47
C VAL A 235 -9.10 8.65 8.52
N VAL A 236 -9.60 8.30 9.71
CA VAL A 236 -10.66 7.30 9.87
C VAL A 236 -12.04 7.89 9.51
N LEU A 237 -12.28 9.17 9.82
CA LEU A 237 -13.55 9.83 9.53
C LEU A 237 -13.72 10.22 8.06
N LEU A 238 -12.64 10.57 7.38
CA LEU A 238 -12.67 11.01 5.98
C LEU A 238 -13.41 10.03 5.06
N PRO A 239 -13.13 8.71 5.07
CA PRO A 239 -13.83 7.76 4.20
C PRO A 239 -15.33 7.63 4.52
N VAL A 240 -15.74 7.82 5.78
CA VAL A 240 -17.16 7.80 6.17
C VAL A 240 -17.87 9.02 5.62
N LEU A 241 -17.26 10.20 5.70
CA LEU A 241 -17.82 11.44 5.18
C LEU A 241 -17.83 11.44 3.64
N ALA A 242 -16.78 10.93 3.03
CA ALA A 242 -16.67 10.79 1.58
C ALA A 242 -17.74 9.86 1.02
N TYR A 243 -17.97 8.70 1.64
CA TYR A 243 -18.95 7.71 1.20
C TYR A 243 -20.41 8.26 1.21
N ARG A 244 -20.72 9.16 2.16
CA ARG A 244 -22.05 9.76 2.30
C ARG A 244 -22.33 10.92 1.36
N ASN A 245 -21.32 11.40 0.67
CA ASN A 245 -21.45 12.58 -0.19
C ASN A 245 -21.49 12.20 -1.67
N ASP A 246 -22.59 12.49 -2.36
CA ASP A 246 -22.75 12.21 -3.80
C ASP A 246 -21.81 13.03 -4.70
N THR A 247 -21.21 14.08 -4.17
CA THR A 247 -20.19 14.92 -4.83
C THR A 247 -18.77 14.38 -4.66
N TYR A 248 -18.63 13.16 -4.12
CA TYR A 248 -17.35 12.51 -3.88
C TYR A 248 -16.53 12.35 -5.17
N ARG A 249 -15.27 12.79 -5.10
CA ARG A 249 -14.29 12.66 -6.18
C ARG A 249 -13.02 12.01 -5.64
N CYS A 250 -12.57 10.92 -6.29
CA CYS A 250 -11.40 10.16 -5.87
C CYS A 250 -10.17 11.06 -5.68
N SER A 251 -9.93 12.00 -6.60
CA SER A 251 -8.79 12.91 -6.54
C SER A 251 -8.78 13.79 -5.29
N LEU A 252 -9.92 14.40 -4.94
CA LEU A 252 -10.00 15.27 -3.75
C LEU A 252 -9.77 14.48 -2.46
N VAL A 253 -10.29 13.26 -2.41
CA VAL A 253 -10.09 12.37 -1.26
C VAL A 253 -8.67 11.86 -1.20
N THR A 254 -8.04 11.60 -2.34
CA THR A 254 -6.60 11.28 -2.42
C THR A 254 -5.77 12.41 -1.83
N VAL A 255 -6.03 13.66 -2.20
CA VAL A 255 -5.31 14.84 -1.68
C VAL A 255 -5.51 14.98 -0.17
N ALA A 256 -6.76 14.95 0.31
CA ALA A 256 -7.08 15.08 1.73
C ALA A 256 -6.52 13.90 2.55
N GLY A 257 -6.74 12.66 2.08
CA GLY A 257 -6.23 11.44 2.68
C GLY A 257 -4.70 11.42 2.77
N THR A 258 -4.01 11.90 1.72
CA THR A 258 -2.56 12.04 1.72
C THR A 258 -2.09 12.98 2.81
N GLY A 259 -2.67 14.19 2.91
CA GLY A 259 -2.31 15.18 3.93
C GLY A 259 -2.49 14.64 5.35
N LEU A 260 -3.64 14.04 5.64
CA LEU A 260 -3.93 13.43 6.94
C LEU A 260 -3.00 12.26 7.27
N THR A 261 -2.69 11.43 6.27
CA THR A 261 -1.75 10.31 6.45
C THR A 261 -0.34 10.79 6.76
N LEU A 262 0.14 11.83 6.07
CA LEU A 262 1.46 12.41 6.34
C LEU A 262 1.56 12.91 7.78
N VAL A 263 0.56 13.66 8.25
CA VAL A 263 0.54 14.16 9.62
C VAL A 263 0.52 12.99 10.63
N THR A 264 -0.23 11.92 10.32
CA THR A 264 -0.23 10.68 11.14
C THR A 264 1.15 10.02 11.18
N LEU A 265 1.80 9.86 10.02
CA LEU A 265 3.14 9.28 9.92
C LEU A 265 4.18 10.10 10.69
N ILE A 266 4.14 11.44 10.57
CA ILE A 266 4.98 12.34 11.35
C ILE A 266 4.80 12.06 12.85
N GLY A 267 3.55 11.95 13.33
CA GLY A 267 3.26 11.66 14.72
C GLY A 267 3.81 10.34 15.21
N VAL A 268 3.60 9.28 14.43
CA VAL A 268 4.07 7.92 14.75
C VAL A 268 5.60 7.87 14.80
N VAL A 269 6.28 8.51 13.84
CA VAL A 269 7.74 8.47 13.73
C VAL A 269 8.41 9.36 14.77
N THR A 270 7.87 10.56 15.02
CA THR A 270 8.50 11.53 15.93
C THR A 270 8.09 11.37 17.39
N ARG A 271 6.90 10.79 17.65
CA ARG A 271 6.33 10.59 19.00
C ARG A 271 5.76 9.18 19.20
N PRO A 272 6.60 8.13 19.10
CA PRO A 272 6.12 6.74 19.16
C PRO A 272 5.48 6.38 20.50
N ARG A 273 5.77 7.14 21.57
CA ARG A 273 5.17 6.95 22.92
C ARG A 273 3.92 7.79 23.19
N SER A 274 3.44 8.55 22.22
CA SER A 274 2.12 9.23 22.35
C SER A 274 1.00 8.21 22.49
N ALA A 275 -0.19 8.65 22.95
CA ALA A 275 -1.37 7.76 23.06
C ALA A 275 -1.68 7.08 21.71
N VAL A 276 -1.66 7.85 20.60
CA VAL A 276 -1.85 7.33 19.24
C VAL A 276 -0.73 6.36 18.85
N GLY A 277 0.54 6.72 19.08
CA GLY A 277 1.68 5.85 18.80
C GLY A 277 1.62 4.53 19.58
N SER A 278 1.23 4.59 20.86
CA SER A 278 1.07 3.41 21.71
C SER A 278 -0.10 2.53 21.27
N LEU A 279 -1.23 3.13 20.89
CA LEU A 279 -2.38 2.41 20.33
C LEU A 279 -1.99 1.67 19.05
N LEU A 280 -1.35 2.36 18.09
CA LEU A 280 -0.90 1.77 16.84
C LEU A 280 0.21 0.71 17.05
N ALA A 281 1.00 0.83 18.12
CA ALA A 281 2.00 -0.17 18.49
C ALA A 281 1.45 -1.35 19.29
N SER A 282 0.13 -1.38 19.59
CA SER A 282 -0.50 -2.47 20.33
C SER A 282 -0.41 -3.83 19.62
N GLY A 283 -0.49 -4.92 20.38
CA GLY A 283 -0.38 -6.28 19.85
C GLY A 283 -1.36 -6.58 18.70
N PRO A 284 -2.67 -6.31 18.86
CA PRO A 284 -3.65 -6.53 17.79
C PRO A 284 -3.36 -5.72 16.53
N MET A 285 -3.03 -4.43 16.65
CA MET A 285 -2.70 -3.56 15.51
C MET A 285 -1.47 -4.06 14.75
N ARG A 286 -0.44 -4.48 15.48
CA ARG A 286 0.75 -5.05 14.85
C ARG A 286 0.46 -6.38 14.17
N TRP A 287 -0.30 -7.27 14.81
CA TRP A 287 -0.69 -8.54 14.22
C TRP A 287 -1.42 -8.35 12.88
N LEU A 288 -2.37 -7.42 12.85
CA LEU A 288 -3.15 -7.09 11.66
C LEU A 288 -2.26 -6.43 10.58
N GLY A 289 -1.40 -5.49 10.97
CA GLY A 289 -0.51 -4.79 10.06
C GLY A 289 0.56 -5.69 9.42
N GLU A 290 1.12 -6.65 10.18
CA GLU A 290 2.06 -7.64 9.66
C GLU A 290 1.43 -8.55 8.57
N ARG A 291 0.11 -8.78 8.65
CA ARG A 291 -0.69 -9.62 7.75
C ARG A 291 -1.48 -8.84 6.71
N SER A 292 -1.38 -7.53 6.72
CA SER A 292 -2.18 -6.65 5.86
C SER A 292 -2.08 -7.00 4.37
N TYR A 293 -0.91 -7.44 3.92
CA TYR A 293 -0.71 -7.90 2.54
C TYR A 293 -1.47 -9.18 2.23
N SER A 294 -1.36 -10.22 3.07
CA SER A 294 -2.11 -11.46 2.92
C SER A 294 -3.62 -11.20 2.96
N ILE A 295 -4.09 -10.37 3.91
CA ILE A 295 -5.51 -10.00 4.02
C ILE A 295 -5.97 -9.27 2.74
N TYR A 296 -5.18 -8.34 2.23
CA TYR A 296 -5.47 -7.64 0.99
C TYR A 296 -5.66 -8.60 -0.19
N LEU A 297 -4.80 -9.60 -0.32
CA LEU A 297 -4.88 -10.58 -1.41
C LEU A 297 -6.10 -11.51 -1.31
N TRP A 298 -6.42 -11.97 -0.10
CA TRP A 298 -7.44 -13.01 0.08
C TRP A 298 -8.86 -12.49 0.28
N ASN A 299 -9.04 -11.21 0.70
CA ASN A 299 -10.37 -10.70 1.04
C ASN A 299 -11.35 -10.69 -0.15
N ILE A 300 -10.89 -10.36 -1.36
CA ILE A 300 -11.77 -10.29 -2.55
C ILE A 300 -12.20 -11.68 -2.99
N LEU A 301 -11.29 -12.65 -3.02
CA LEU A 301 -11.65 -14.03 -3.35
C LEU A 301 -12.66 -14.61 -2.33
N ALA A 302 -12.41 -14.36 -1.04
CA ALA A 302 -13.32 -14.73 0.03
C ALA A 302 -14.71 -14.04 -0.12
N ARG A 303 -14.70 -12.74 -0.49
CA ARG A 303 -15.94 -11.97 -0.74
C ARG A 303 -16.75 -12.59 -1.87
N ILE A 304 -16.13 -12.84 -3.01
CA ILE A 304 -16.80 -13.44 -4.18
C ILE A 304 -17.38 -14.81 -3.81
N ALA A 305 -16.61 -15.65 -3.10
CA ALA A 305 -17.07 -16.96 -2.66
C ALA A 305 -18.30 -16.86 -1.73
N MET A 306 -18.27 -15.96 -0.74
CA MET A 306 -19.36 -15.83 0.22
C MET A 306 -20.61 -15.18 -0.38
N LEU A 307 -20.46 -14.23 -1.29
CA LEU A 307 -21.58 -13.67 -2.04
C LEU A 307 -22.30 -14.73 -2.89
N ASN A 308 -21.54 -15.61 -3.54
CA ASN A 308 -22.11 -16.70 -4.34
C ASN A 308 -22.78 -17.81 -3.50
N LEU A 309 -22.30 -18.03 -2.27
CA LEU A 309 -22.82 -19.11 -1.40
C LEU A 309 -23.96 -18.64 -0.50
N LEU A 310 -23.87 -17.44 0.06
CA LEU A 310 -24.75 -16.96 1.14
C LEU A 310 -25.47 -15.65 0.79
N GLY A 311 -25.16 -15.06 -0.38
CA GLY A 311 -25.73 -13.80 -0.83
C GLY A 311 -25.36 -12.60 0.07
N HIS A 312 -26.13 -11.53 -0.05
CA HIS A 312 -25.98 -10.29 0.75
C HIS A 312 -26.66 -10.46 2.11
N THR A 313 -26.06 -11.23 3.00
CA THR A 313 -26.59 -11.53 4.34
C THR A 313 -25.56 -11.24 5.43
N VAL A 314 -26.01 -10.96 6.65
CA VAL A 314 -25.10 -10.80 7.81
C VAL A 314 -24.28 -12.07 8.06
N VAL A 315 -24.86 -13.25 7.82
CA VAL A 315 -24.14 -14.53 7.91
C VAL A 315 -23.05 -14.59 6.86
N GLY A 316 -23.31 -14.09 5.64
CA GLY A 316 -22.31 -13.94 4.58
C GLY A 316 -21.15 -13.03 4.96
N ASP A 317 -21.43 -11.89 5.63
CA ASP A 317 -20.39 -10.97 6.13
C ASP A 317 -19.50 -11.64 7.19
N ILE A 318 -20.10 -12.35 8.16
CA ILE A 318 -19.35 -13.08 9.20
C ILE A 318 -18.50 -14.18 8.57
N ALA A 319 -19.08 -14.95 7.65
CA ALA A 319 -18.38 -16.03 6.95
C ALA A 319 -17.22 -15.49 6.09
N TRP A 320 -17.41 -14.34 5.42
CA TRP A 320 -16.36 -13.64 4.69
C TRP A 320 -15.18 -13.27 5.59
N VAL A 321 -15.46 -12.65 6.75
CA VAL A 321 -14.42 -12.30 7.73
C VAL A 321 -13.67 -13.55 8.19
N ALA A 322 -14.39 -14.59 8.59
CA ALA A 322 -13.78 -15.86 9.01
C ALA A 322 -12.91 -16.45 7.91
N MET A 323 -13.41 -16.49 6.67
CA MET A 323 -12.72 -17.08 5.53
C MET A 323 -11.44 -16.33 5.17
N PHE A 324 -11.50 -14.99 5.01
CA PHE A 324 -10.28 -14.27 4.66
C PHE A 324 -9.25 -14.29 5.80
N VAL A 325 -9.66 -14.29 7.06
CA VAL A 325 -8.73 -14.42 8.21
C VAL A 325 -8.02 -15.76 8.18
N VAL A 326 -8.75 -16.86 7.97
CA VAL A 326 -8.17 -18.21 7.88
C VAL A 326 -7.23 -18.33 6.69
N LEU A 327 -7.66 -17.91 5.49
CA LEU A 327 -6.84 -17.97 4.28
C LEU A 327 -5.59 -17.11 4.38
N SER A 328 -5.71 -15.88 4.91
CA SER A 328 -4.59 -14.97 5.10
C SER A 328 -3.58 -15.51 6.11
N GLU A 329 -4.05 -16.06 7.22
CA GLU A 329 -3.16 -16.65 8.24
C GLU A 329 -2.46 -17.91 7.70
N ALA A 330 -3.17 -18.75 6.95
CA ALA A 330 -2.59 -19.92 6.31
C ALA A 330 -1.54 -19.53 5.26
N SER A 331 -1.86 -18.58 4.38
CA SER A 331 -0.92 -18.04 3.38
C SER A 331 0.31 -17.44 4.05
N PHE A 332 0.11 -16.58 5.06
CA PHE A 332 1.21 -15.94 5.79
C PHE A 332 2.14 -16.93 6.46
N ARG A 333 1.59 -17.95 7.18
CA ARG A 333 2.39 -18.93 7.94
C ARG A 333 3.06 -19.97 7.09
N PHE A 334 2.36 -20.52 6.11
CA PHE A 334 2.80 -21.70 5.38
C PHE A 334 3.45 -21.38 4.03
N VAL A 335 3.17 -20.21 3.45
CA VAL A 335 3.69 -19.80 2.14
C VAL A 335 4.63 -18.61 2.25
N GLU A 336 4.11 -17.45 2.68
CA GLU A 336 4.85 -16.19 2.58
C GLU A 336 6.07 -16.17 3.50
N ARG A 337 5.89 -16.49 4.77
CA ARG A 337 6.98 -16.44 5.77
C ARG A 337 8.10 -17.46 5.48
N PRO A 338 7.82 -18.74 5.17
CA PRO A 338 8.86 -19.70 4.84
C PRO A 338 9.60 -19.39 3.54
N LEU A 339 8.87 -19.02 2.47
CA LEU A 339 9.48 -18.71 1.19
C LEU A 339 10.28 -17.40 1.26
N ARG A 340 9.78 -16.39 1.96
CA ARG A 340 10.55 -15.16 2.23
C ARG A 340 11.88 -15.47 2.94
N ALA A 341 11.88 -16.35 3.94
CA ALA A 341 13.10 -16.74 4.65
C ALA A 341 14.11 -17.48 3.76
N LYS A 342 13.62 -18.28 2.78
CA LYS A 342 14.46 -19.02 1.84
C LYS A 342 14.96 -18.16 0.68
N LEU A 343 14.12 -17.29 0.13
CA LEU A 343 14.40 -16.50 -1.07
C LEU A 343 15.11 -15.18 -0.79
N ALA A 344 14.94 -14.63 0.42
CA ALA A 344 15.64 -13.41 0.80
C ALA A 344 17.16 -13.63 0.73
N PRO A 345 17.93 -12.68 0.18
CA PRO A 345 19.38 -12.79 0.14
C PRO A 345 19.89 -12.99 1.57
N LYS A 346 20.74 -14.00 1.78
CA LYS A 346 21.49 -14.09 3.04
C LYS A 346 22.39 -12.87 3.09
N SER A 347 22.12 -11.95 4.00
CA SER A 347 22.89 -10.72 4.14
C SER A 347 24.29 -11.08 4.59
N GLY A 348 25.24 -11.03 3.69
CA GLY A 348 26.68 -11.05 4.01
C GLY A 348 27.17 -9.69 4.53
N VAL A 349 26.33 -8.68 4.51
CA VAL A 349 26.57 -7.37 5.13
C VAL A 349 25.35 -7.09 5.99
N HIS A 350 25.57 -6.80 7.23
CA HIS A 350 24.54 -6.28 8.14
C HIS A 350 24.01 -4.97 7.55
N GLY A 351 22.98 -5.06 6.71
CA GLY A 351 22.21 -3.89 6.36
C GLY A 351 21.73 -3.27 7.68
N PRO A 352 21.88 -1.95 7.88
CA PRO A 352 21.47 -1.35 9.13
C PRO A 352 20.00 -1.65 9.36
N PRO A 353 19.65 -2.00 10.60
CA PRO A 353 18.29 -2.28 10.98
C PRO A 353 17.41 -1.06 10.63
N ILE A 354 16.22 -1.33 10.15
CA ILE A 354 15.26 -0.31 9.72
C ILE A 354 14.86 0.54 10.96
N LEU A 355 15.40 1.77 11.05
CA LEU A 355 15.07 2.86 11.97
C LEU A 355 15.85 2.92 13.31
N ALA A 356 16.90 3.79 13.34
CA ALA A 356 17.44 4.34 14.59
C ALA A 356 16.51 5.46 15.11
N PRO A 357 16.43 5.70 16.42
CA PRO A 357 15.68 6.83 16.95
C PRO A 357 16.24 8.15 16.36
N VAL A 358 15.33 9.01 15.91
CA VAL A 358 15.66 10.38 15.54
C VAL A 358 16.36 11.06 16.71
N GLY A 359 17.64 11.37 16.55
CA GLY A 359 18.44 12.00 17.63
C GLY A 359 19.86 11.45 17.77
N ALA A 360 20.23 10.32 17.16
CA ALA A 360 21.63 9.91 17.09
C ALA A 360 22.34 10.77 16.01
N ARG A 361 23.17 11.71 16.44
CA ARG A 361 24.01 12.52 15.52
C ARG A 361 24.91 11.57 14.73
N VAL A 362 24.63 11.45 13.43
CA VAL A 362 25.57 10.85 12.48
C VAL A 362 26.68 11.88 12.23
N PRO A 363 27.96 11.52 12.28
CA PRO A 363 29.05 12.45 11.93
C PRO A 363 28.85 12.92 10.49
N ARG A 364 28.89 14.24 10.29
CA ARG A 364 28.93 14.84 8.95
C ARG A 364 30.26 14.40 8.31
N VAL A 365 30.20 13.56 7.31
CA VAL A 365 31.34 13.37 6.40
C VAL A 365 31.24 14.49 5.37
N PHE A 366 32.24 15.37 5.39
CA PHE A 366 32.43 16.48 4.46
C PHE A 366 32.58 15.98 3.01
#